data_da898925a878356fb214d68ee6cf402f
#
_entry.id   da898925a878356fb214d68ee6cf402f
#
_cell.length_a   1.000
_cell.length_b   1.000
_cell.length_c   1.000
_cell.angle_alpha   90.00
_cell.angle_beta   90.00
_cell.angle_gamma   90.00
#
_symmetry.space_group_name_H-M   'P 1'
#
loop_
_entity.id
_entity.type
_entity.pdbx_description
1 polymer ?
#
loop_
_entity_poly.entity_id
_entity_poly.type
_entity_poly.pdbx_seq_one_letter_code
_entity_poly.pdbx_strand_id
1 'polypeptide(L)'
;MNNGWNRFIYKCWSPIYDRFFNSGLFLKARKEIFKDISLEKGSKVLFVGVGTGADIPFFWGKGYDITAIDYSADMLKVAKEKFPDSSVTFLEMDAQKMDFPDDSFNFVVASLILSVVPHPEESLNEIIRVLKKNGTFLIFDKFAPKTKKITLKQILLRPVVKLLGTDIGLDFYEVHKIFENQYKLIQDKNVMMNGMYRKIIGVKKGKGN
;
A
#
# COMPACT_ATOMS: atom_id res chain seq x y z
N MET A 1 14.12 1.11 -9.53
CA MET A 1 14.61 0.57 -8.23
C MET A 1 14.80 -0.93 -8.37
N ASN A 2 15.57 -1.59 -7.50
CA ASN A 2 15.82 -3.04 -7.58
C ASN A 2 15.26 -3.70 -6.30
N ASN A 3 14.44 -4.73 -6.45
CA ASN A 3 13.80 -5.46 -5.33
C ASN A 3 14.84 -6.02 -4.33
N GLY A 4 16.00 -6.50 -4.82
CA GLY A 4 17.06 -7.01 -3.94
C GLY A 4 17.70 -5.92 -3.05
N TRP A 5 17.87 -4.70 -3.56
CA TRP A 5 18.35 -3.56 -2.79
C TRP A 5 17.35 -3.12 -1.72
N ASN A 6 16.06 -3.06 -2.08
CA ASN A 6 15.00 -2.76 -1.14
C ASN A 6 14.95 -3.79 0.00
N ARG A 7 15.07 -5.11 -0.32
CA ARG A 7 15.11 -6.18 0.69
C ARG A 7 16.26 -5.97 1.68
N PHE A 8 17.46 -5.61 1.22
CA PHE A 8 18.61 -5.34 2.09
C PHE A 8 18.36 -4.13 3.01
N ILE A 9 17.83 -3.03 2.47
CA ILE A 9 17.51 -1.82 3.26
C ILE A 9 16.48 -2.16 4.33
N TYR A 10 15.37 -2.83 3.96
CA TYR A 10 14.32 -3.17 4.90
C TYR A 10 14.78 -4.14 5.99
N LYS A 11 15.71 -5.05 5.69
CA LYS A 11 16.35 -5.89 6.70
C LYS A 11 17.09 -5.06 7.76
N CYS A 12 17.86 -4.06 7.33
CA CYS A 12 18.61 -3.18 8.25
C CYS A 12 17.69 -2.24 9.05
N TRP A 13 16.53 -1.84 8.48
CA TRP A 13 15.63 -0.87 9.07
C TRP A 13 14.50 -1.49 9.92
N SER A 14 14.23 -2.79 9.79
CA SER A 14 13.08 -3.42 10.42
C SER A 14 12.95 -3.17 11.93
N PRO A 15 14.03 -3.11 12.76
CA PRO A 15 13.90 -2.82 14.19
C PRO A 15 13.51 -1.37 14.49
N ILE A 16 13.93 -0.42 13.62
CA ILE A 16 13.69 1.02 13.79
C ILE A 16 12.40 1.43 13.07
N TYR A 17 12.04 0.70 12.01
CA TYR A 17 10.89 0.96 11.15
C TYR A 17 9.60 1.08 11.96
N ASP A 18 9.35 0.14 12.85
CA ASP A 18 8.16 0.12 13.70
C ASP A 18 8.05 1.34 14.59
N ARG A 19 9.16 1.76 15.19
CA ARG A 19 9.15 2.91 16.09
C ARG A 19 8.86 4.22 15.36
N PHE A 20 9.30 4.33 14.11
CA PHE A 20 9.09 5.52 13.30
C PHE A 20 7.71 5.52 12.63
N PHE A 21 7.35 4.43 11.94
CA PHE A 21 6.13 4.35 11.13
C PHE A 21 4.88 3.93 11.92
N ASN A 22 5.03 3.40 13.14
CA ASN A 22 3.90 3.00 14.00
C ASN A 22 3.64 3.98 15.17
N SER A 23 4.26 5.14 15.15
CA SER A 23 4.08 6.17 16.20
C SER A 23 3.79 7.54 15.60
N GLY A 24 3.46 8.50 16.44
CA GLY A 24 3.36 9.91 16.09
C GLY A 24 2.43 10.21 14.92
N LEU A 25 2.95 10.89 13.91
CA LEU A 25 2.18 11.35 12.75
C LEU A 25 1.66 10.21 11.88
N PHE A 26 2.44 9.14 11.70
CA PHE A 26 2.01 7.99 10.89
C PHE A 26 0.87 7.22 11.55
N LEU A 27 0.91 7.01 12.86
CA LEU A 27 -0.21 6.38 13.57
C LEU A 27 -1.47 7.24 13.49
N LYS A 28 -1.34 8.56 13.62
CA LYS A 28 -2.48 9.49 13.46
C LYS A 28 -3.04 9.42 12.03
N ALA A 29 -2.16 9.38 11.02
CA ALA A 29 -2.54 9.23 9.64
C ALA A 29 -3.29 7.91 9.38
N ARG A 30 -2.80 6.77 9.91
CA ARG A 30 -3.47 5.47 9.80
C ARG A 30 -4.85 5.48 10.44
N LYS A 31 -4.98 6.03 11.64
CA LYS A 31 -6.30 6.20 12.28
C LYS A 31 -7.26 6.98 11.39
N GLU A 32 -6.79 8.05 10.75
CA GLU A 32 -7.61 8.88 9.87
C GLU A 32 -7.99 8.16 8.57
N ILE A 33 -7.07 7.42 7.93
CA ILE A 33 -7.37 6.76 6.65
C ILE A 33 -8.31 5.56 6.81
N PHE A 34 -8.30 4.88 7.96
CA PHE A 34 -9.09 3.67 8.19
C PHE A 34 -10.36 3.88 9.00
N LYS A 35 -10.60 5.07 9.58
CA LYS A 35 -11.74 5.33 10.50
C LYS A 35 -13.11 5.02 9.90
N ASP A 36 -13.27 5.29 8.59
CA ASP A 36 -14.56 5.14 7.90
C ASP A 36 -14.66 3.82 7.12
N ILE A 37 -13.68 2.90 7.29
CA ILE A 37 -13.69 1.61 6.60
C ILE A 37 -14.51 0.61 7.40
N SER A 38 -15.63 0.22 6.81
CA SER A 38 -16.50 -0.84 7.30
C SER A 38 -16.84 -1.78 6.16
N LEU A 39 -16.62 -3.07 6.34
CA LEU A 39 -16.89 -4.12 5.38
C LEU A 39 -17.85 -5.13 6.00
N GLU A 40 -18.51 -5.93 5.18
CA GLU A 40 -19.31 -7.05 5.64
C GLU A 40 -18.43 -8.12 6.28
N LYS A 41 -18.94 -8.81 7.31
CA LYS A 41 -18.25 -9.97 7.92
C LYS A 41 -17.98 -11.04 6.84
N GLY A 42 -16.82 -11.67 6.90
CA GLY A 42 -16.35 -12.62 5.89
C GLY A 42 -15.77 -11.96 4.63
N SER A 43 -15.72 -10.61 4.56
CA SER A 43 -15.03 -9.95 3.45
C SER A 43 -13.57 -10.36 3.40
N LYS A 44 -13.10 -10.72 2.20
CA LYS A 44 -11.69 -11.02 1.94
C LYS A 44 -10.91 -9.73 1.76
N VAL A 45 -9.93 -9.50 2.62
CA VAL A 45 -9.08 -8.30 2.65
C VAL A 45 -7.64 -8.69 2.34
N LEU A 46 -7.02 -8.02 1.37
CA LEU A 46 -5.62 -8.17 1.04
C LEU A 46 -4.83 -6.93 1.49
N PHE A 47 -3.74 -7.16 2.23
CA PHE A 47 -2.71 -6.15 2.48
C PHE A 47 -1.54 -6.39 1.55
N VAL A 48 -1.20 -5.40 0.72
CA VAL A 48 -0.09 -5.42 -0.24
C VAL A 48 1.06 -4.60 0.32
N GLY A 49 2.23 -5.25 0.51
CA GLY A 49 3.37 -4.61 1.16
C GLY A 49 3.11 -4.38 2.64
N VAL A 50 2.66 -5.42 3.36
CA VAL A 50 2.21 -5.31 4.75
C VAL A 50 3.32 -4.88 5.72
N GLY A 51 4.59 -5.06 5.34
CA GLY A 51 5.73 -4.80 6.19
C GLY A 51 5.64 -5.55 7.52
N THR A 52 5.79 -4.84 8.61
CA THR A 52 5.69 -5.38 9.98
C THR A 52 4.26 -5.46 10.51
N GLY A 53 3.24 -5.31 9.67
CA GLY A 53 1.83 -5.49 10.05
C GLY A 53 1.16 -4.27 10.68
N ALA A 54 1.68 -3.06 10.46
CA ALA A 54 1.19 -1.83 11.10
C ALA A 54 -0.29 -1.50 10.86
N ASP A 55 -0.85 -1.94 9.73
CA ASP A 55 -2.23 -1.64 9.33
C ASP A 55 -3.22 -2.73 9.77
N ILE A 56 -2.75 -3.94 10.05
CA ILE A 56 -3.58 -5.09 10.44
C ILE A 56 -4.49 -4.78 11.65
N PRO A 57 -4.05 -4.09 12.72
CA PRO A 57 -4.87 -3.81 13.89
C PRO A 57 -6.18 -3.06 13.59
N PHE A 58 -6.24 -2.32 12.48
CA PHE A 58 -7.46 -1.60 12.08
C PHE A 58 -8.55 -2.51 11.50
N PHE A 59 -8.20 -3.74 11.12
CA PHE A 59 -9.08 -4.74 10.51
C PHE A 59 -9.23 -6.01 11.35
N TRP A 60 -8.25 -6.31 12.17
CA TRP A 60 -8.22 -7.52 13.00
C TRP A 60 -9.38 -7.55 14.00
N GLY A 61 -9.93 -8.74 14.23
CA GLY A 61 -11.05 -8.95 15.15
C GLY A 61 -12.43 -8.49 14.63
N LYS A 62 -12.50 -7.98 13.39
CA LYS A 62 -13.76 -7.51 12.79
C LYS A 62 -14.50 -8.59 11.97
N GLY A 63 -13.98 -9.82 11.95
CA GLY A 63 -14.58 -10.94 11.22
C GLY A 63 -14.27 -10.93 9.72
N TYR A 64 -13.17 -10.31 9.31
CA TYR A 64 -12.66 -10.33 7.93
C TYR A 64 -11.70 -11.50 7.73
N ASP A 65 -11.66 -12.04 6.51
CA ASP A 65 -10.66 -13.02 6.05
C ASP A 65 -9.45 -12.23 5.53
N ILE A 66 -8.36 -12.19 6.31
CA ILE A 66 -7.22 -11.31 6.05
C ILE A 66 -6.06 -12.11 5.45
N THR A 67 -5.62 -11.68 4.27
CA THR A 67 -4.36 -12.09 3.65
C THR A 67 -3.42 -10.91 3.59
N ALA A 68 -2.14 -11.14 3.90
CA ALA A 68 -1.11 -10.10 3.94
C ALA A 68 0.14 -10.57 3.17
N ILE A 69 0.58 -9.78 2.20
CA ILE A 69 1.77 -10.09 1.41
C ILE A 69 2.86 -9.05 1.60
N ASP A 70 4.11 -9.51 1.57
CA ASP A 70 5.29 -8.66 1.48
C ASP A 70 6.41 -9.40 0.73
N TYR A 71 7.26 -8.65 0.06
CA TYR A 71 8.43 -9.21 -0.64
C TYR A 71 9.56 -9.60 0.34
N SER A 72 9.56 -9.07 1.56
CA SER A 72 10.57 -9.28 2.58
C SER A 72 10.11 -10.33 3.60
N ALA A 73 10.74 -11.52 3.58
CA ALA A 73 10.54 -12.54 4.59
C ALA A 73 10.86 -12.04 6.02
N ASP A 74 11.85 -11.15 6.17
CA ASP A 74 12.22 -10.57 7.46
C ASP A 74 11.09 -9.68 8.03
N MET A 75 10.43 -8.88 7.17
CA MET A 75 9.27 -8.08 7.56
C MET A 75 8.08 -8.96 7.94
N LEU A 76 7.80 -9.98 7.14
CA LEU A 76 6.73 -10.95 7.44
C LEU A 76 6.97 -11.71 8.73
N LYS A 77 8.23 -12.05 9.04
CA LYS A 77 8.58 -12.68 10.33
C LYS A 77 8.15 -11.78 11.50
N VAL A 78 8.50 -10.49 11.47
CA VAL A 78 8.11 -9.53 12.51
C VAL A 78 6.58 -9.38 12.57
N ALA A 79 5.89 -9.35 11.43
CA ALA A 79 4.43 -9.30 11.39
C ALA A 79 3.80 -10.55 12.04
N LYS A 80 4.28 -11.76 11.69
CA LYS A 80 3.81 -13.03 12.26
C LYS A 80 3.99 -13.08 13.78
N GLU A 81 5.12 -12.60 14.28
CA GLU A 81 5.40 -12.55 15.73
C GLU A 81 4.43 -11.65 16.49
N LYS A 82 3.90 -10.59 15.86
CA LYS A 82 2.89 -9.71 16.46
C LYS A 82 1.48 -10.31 16.44
N PHE A 83 1.21 -11.23 15.54
CA PHE A 83 -0.11 -11.84 15.34
C PHE A 83 -0.01 -13.38 15.33
N PRO A 84 0.57 -14.02 16.38
CA PRO A 84 0.91 -15.44 16.36
C PRO A 84 -0.32 -16.36 16.23
N ASP A 85 -1.42 -16.01 16.91
CA ASP A 85 -2.66 -16.78 16.94
C ASP A 85 -3.75 -16.14 16.06
N SER A 86 -3.33 -15.36 15.06
CA SER A 86 -4.28 -14.66 14.20
C SER A 86 -4.79 -15.52 13.04
N SER A 87 -6.00 -15.24 12.62
CA SER A 87 -6.56 -15.76 11.35
C SER A 87 -5.97 -15.07 10.11
N VAL A 88 -4.84 -14.35 10.25
CA VAL A 88 -4.17 -13.66 9.16
C VAL A 88 -3.24 -14.61 8.41
N THR A 89 -3.45 -14.76 7.12
CA THR A 89 -2.55 -15.51 6.23
C THR A 89 -1.42 -14.59 5.75
N PHE A 90 -0.15 -14.94 6.04
CA PHE A 90 1.02 -14.19 5.60
C PHE A 90 1.79 -14.94 4.51
N LEU A 91 2.01 -14.31 3.36
CA LEU A 91 2.69 -14.91 2.21
C LEU A 91 3.83 -14.00 1.72
N GLU A 92 5.00 -14.59 1.44
CA GLU A 92 6.09 -13.90 0.73
C GLU A 92 5.72 -13.81 -0.75
N MET A 93 5.55 -12.58 -1.26
CA MET A 93 5.03 -12.37 -2.62
C MET A 93 5.39 -10.98 -3.14
N ASP A 94 5.64 -10.87 -4.45
CA ASP A 94 5.87 -9.59 -5.12
C ASP A 94 4.54 -8.91 -5.45
N ALA A 95 4.39 -7.65 -5.03
CA ALA A 95 3.23 -6.82 -5.33
C ALA A 95 3.02 -6.57 -6.83
N GLN A 96 4.07 -6.73 -7.64
CA GLN A 96 4.04 -6.53 -9.09
C GLN A 96 3.60 -7.79 -9.85
N LYS A 97 3.57 -8.94 -9.17
CA LYS A 97 3.16 -10.24 -9.74
C LYS A 97 2.56 -11.10 -8.64
N MET A 98 1.27 -10.97 -8.42
CA MET A 98 0.58 -11.70 -7.35
C MET A 98 0.05 -13.05 -7.83
N ASP A 99 0.36 -14.11 -7.07
CA ASP A 99 -0.15 -15.47 -7.34
C ASP A 99 -1.53 -15.66 -6.69
N PHE A 100 -2.48 -14.82 -7.08
CA PHE A 100 -3.88 -14.92 -6.72
C PHE A 100 -4.74 -14.93 -7.98
N PRO A 101 -5.85 -15.67 -8.00
CA PRO A 101 -6.83 -15.57 -9.08
C PRO A 101 -7.41 -14.15 -9.21
N ASP A 102 -7.90 -13.82 -10.39
CA ASP A 102 -8.70 -12.62 -10.61
C ASP A 102 -9.92 -12.62 -9.67
N ASP A 103 -10.42 -11.43 -9.33
CA ASP A 103 -11.66 -11.25 -8.59
C ASP A 103 -11.70 -12.00 -7.22
N SER A 104 -10.55 -12.08 -6.52
CA SER A 104 -10.40 -12.83 -5.26
C SER A 104 -10.80 -12.03 -4.01
N PHE A 105 -10.54 -10.72 -3.99
CA PHE A 105 -10.64 -9.90 -2.78
C PHE A 105 -11.75 -8.85 -2.87
N ASN A 106 -12.42 -8.60 -1.74
CA ASN A 106 -13.42 -7.55 -1.61
C ASN A 106 -12.78 -6.17 -1.39
N PHE A 107 -11.64 -6.17 -0.67
CA PHE A 107 -10.94 -4.94 -0.31
C PHE A 107 -9.42 -5.17 -0.35
N VAL A 108 -8.68 -4.20 -0.91
CA VAL A 108 -7.22 -4.22 -0.97
C VAL A 108 -6.67 -2.96 -0.30
N VAL A 109 -5.74 -3.14 0.62
CA VAL A 109 -4.97 -2.07 1.28
C VAL A 109 -3.54 -2.09 0.73
N ALA A 110 -3.08 -0.96 0.23
CA ALA A 110 -1.72 -0.76 -0.26
C ALA A 110 -1.12 0.49 0.41
N SER A 111 -0.42 0.29 1.54
CA SER A 111 0.17 1.38 2.32
C SER A 111 1.68 1.43 2.11
N LEU A 112 2.18 2.57 1.62
CA LEU A 112 3.60 2.88 1.45
C LEU A 112 4.34 1.87 0.55
N ILE A 113 3.66 1.33 -0.46
CA ILE A 113 4.20 0.30 -1.35
C ILE A 113 4.45 0.81 -2.78
N LEU A 114 3.56 1.62 -3.36
CA LEU A 114 3.72 2.08 -4.74
C LEU A 114 4.96 2.95 -4.92
N SER A 115 5.33 3.74 -3.92
CA SER A 115 6.52 4.58 -3.95
C SER A 115 7.84 3.83 -3.73
N VAL A 116 7.81 2.52 -3.46
CA VAL A 116 8.98 1.71 -3.16
C VAL A 116 9.20 0.55 -4.15
N VAL A 117 8.16 0.14 -4.90
CA VAL A 117 8.32 -0.87 -5.95
C VAL A 117 8.98 -0.28 -7.20
N PRO A 118 9.71 -1.11 -7.99
CA PRO A 118 10.29 -0.68 -9.27
C PRO A 118 9.25 -0.20 -10.28
N HIS A 119 8.14 -0.91 -10.43
CA HIS A 119 7.08 -0.70 -11.41
C HIS A 119 5.72 -0.51 -10.71
N PRO A 120 5.39 0.71 -10.24
CA PRO A 120 4.14 0.98 -9.54
C PRO A 120 2.89 0.73 -10.39
N GLU A 121 3.00 0.86 -11.72
CA GLU A 121 1.95 0.53 -12.69
C GLU A 121 1.60 -0.96 -12.67
N GLU A 122 2.60 -1.86 -12.59
CA GLU A 122 2.37 -3.30 -12.48
C GLU A 122 1.67 -3.64 -11.17
N SER A 123 2.11 -3.03 -10.05
CA SER A 123 1.46 -3.23 -8.75
C SER A 123 0.01 -2.73 -8.74
N LEU A 124 -0.29 -1.58 -9.35
CA LEU A 124 -1.67 -1.09 -9.45
C LEU A 124 -2.52 -2.00 -10.34
N ASN A 125 -1.97 -2.51 -11.44
CA ASN A 125 -2.65 -3.46 -12.30
C ASN A 125 -3.02 -4.74 -11.53
N GLU A 126 -2.09 -5.30 -10.78
CA GLU A 126 -2.33 -6.49 -9.94
C GLU A 126 -3.38 -6.22 -8.84
N ILE A 127 -3.31 -5.07 -8.17
CA ILE A 127 -4.34 -4.65 -7.19
C ILE A 127 -5.73 -4.63 -7.83
N ILE A 128 -5.86 -4.06 -9.04
CA ILE A 128 -7.14 -4.02 -9.75
C ILE A 128 -7.55 -5.42 -10.20
N ARG A 129 -6.63 -6.24 -10.69
CA ARG A 129 -6.90 -7.59 -11.17
C ARG A 129 -7.49 -8.48 -10.09
N VAL A 130 -6.85 -8.51 -8.90
CA VAL A 130 -7.26 -9.38 -7.80
C VAL A 130 -8.52 -8.89 -7.06
N LEU A 131 -8.92 -7.63 -7.25
CA LEU A 131 -10.18 -7.12 -6.71
C LEU A 131 -11.38 -7.73 -7.43
N LYS A 132 -12.41 -8.09 -6.67
CA LYS A 132 -13.73 -8.43 -7.21
C LYS A 132 -14.37 -7.24 -7.91
N LYS A 133 -15.36 -7.50 -8.77
CA LYS A 133 -16.24 -6.44 -9.30
C LYS A 133 -16.83 -5.64 -8.15
N ASN A 134 -16.82 -4.32 -8.26
CA ASN A 134 -17.22 -3.38 -7.21
C ASN A 134 -16.35 -3.47 -5.92
N GLY A 135 -15.29 -4.26 -5.92
CA GLY A 135 -14.31 -4.28 -4.85
C GLY A 135 -13.55 -2.95 -4.79
N THR A 136 -13.08 -2.62 -3.62
CA THR A 136 -12.47 -1.32 -3.33
C THR A 136 -10.99 -1.48 -2.99
N PHE A 137 -10.13 -0.60 -3.49
CA PHE A 137 -8.78 -0.45 -2.96
C PHE A 137 -8.61 0.87 -2.19
N LEU A 138 -7.77 0.83 -1.19
CA LEU A 138 -7.25 1.98 -0.48
C LEU A 138 -5.73 2.01 -0.62
N ILE A 139 -5.22 3.08 -1.20
CA ILE A 139 -3.79 3.37 -1.26
C ILE A 139 -3.50 4.52 -0.31
N PHE A 140 -2.50 4.34 0.58
CA PHE A 140 -1.93 5.38 1.40
C PHE A 140 -0.44 5.47 1.10
N ASP A 141 -0.05 6.48 0.33
CA ASP A 141 1.35 6.58 -0.09
C ASP A 141 1.75 8.05 -0.32
N LYS A 142 3.04 8.26 -0.55
CA LYS A 142 3.58 9.54 -0.92
C LYS A 142 3.60 9.68 -2.44
N PHE A 143 3.16 10.85 -2.88
CA PHE A 143 3.10 11.20 -4.29
C PHE A 143 3.63 12.59 -4.52
N ALA A 144 4.03 12.88 -5.75
CA ALA A 144 4.34 14.24 -6.17
C ALA A 144 3.13 15.17 -5.91
N PRO A 145 3.33 16.38 -5.38
CA PRO A 145 2.24 17.31 -5.12
C PRO A 145 1.53 17.72 -6.41
N LYS A 146 0.19 17.75 -6.40
CA LYS A 146 -0.64 18.12 -7.56
C LYS A 146 -0.34 19.53 -8.14
N THR A 147 0.10 20.46 -7.31
CA THR A 147 0.16 21.91 -7.63
C THR A 147 1.53 22.53 -7.48
N LYS A 148 2.52 21.82 -7.00
CA LYS A 148 3.88 22.36 -6.81
C LYS A 148 4.85 21.62 -7.71
N LYS A 149 5.52 22.37 -8.59
CA LYS A 149 6.73 21.87 -9.27
C LYS A 149 7.70 21.39 -8.20
N ILE A 150 8.26 20.22 -8.42
CA ILE A 150 9.31 19.66 -7.55
C ILE A 150 10.39 20.73 -7.39
N THR A 151 10.68 21.12 -6.16
CA THR A 151 11.69 22.16 -5.90
C THR A 151 13.09 21.65 -6.26
N LEU A 152 14.01 22.55 -6.62
CA LEU A 152 15.41 22.20 -6.89
C LEU A 152 16.04 21.39 -5.76
N LYS A 153 15.71 21.70 -4.49
CA LYS A 153 16.15 20.93 -3.32
C LYS A 153 15.63 19.48 -3.35
N GLN A 154 14.39 19.28 -3.74
CA GLN A 154 13.80 17.93 -3.87
C GLN A 154 14.43 17.15 -5.04
N ILE A 155 14.73 17.83 -6.15
CA ILE A 155 15.44 17.23 -7.29
C ILE A 155 16.83 16.76 -6.87
N LEU A 156 17.59 17.59 -6.14
CA LEU A 156 18.93 17.26 -5.65
C LEU A 156 18.90 16.13 -4.60
N LEU A 157 17.86 16.05 -3.78
CA LEU A 157 17.71 14.98 -2.77
C LEU A 157 17.16 13.67 -3.35
N ARG A 158 16.54 13.71 -4.52
CA ARG A 158 15.89 12.54 -5.14
C ARG A 158 16.81 11.32 -5.31
N PRO A 159 18.09 11.46 -5.74
CA PRO A 159 19.01 10.32 -5.82
C PRO A 159 19.29 9.67 -4.46
N VAL A 160 19.45 10.50 -3.41
CA VAL A 160 19.69 10.01 -2.03
C VAL A 160 18.45 9.29 -1.50
N VAL A 161 17.26 9.84 -1.75
CA VAL A 161 15.99 9.22 -1.34
C VAL A 161 15.73 7.92 -2.10
N LYS A 162 16.07 7.86 -3.40
CA LYS A 162 16.04 6.62 -4.18
C LYS A 162 17.00 5.56 -3.65
N LEU A 163 18.18 5.97 -3.20
CA LEU A 163 19.16 5.08 -2.55
C LEU A 163 18.59 4.50 -1.24
N LEU A 164 17.72 5.24 -0.54
CA LEU A 164 17.00 4.78 0.65
C LEU A 164 15.76 3.92 0.32
N GLY A 165 15.64 3.45 -0.93
CA GLY A 165 14.60 2.51 -1.34
C GLY A 165 13.22 3.13 -1.56
N THR A 166 13.14 4.44 -1.85
CA THR A 166 11.84 5.09 -2.04
C THR A 166 11.90 6.23 -3.07
N ASP A 167 10.81 6.51 -3.77
CA ASP A 167 10.70 7.66 -4.68
C ASP A 167 9.74 8.73 -4.12
N ILE A 168 10.15 9.99 -4.18
CA ILE A 168 9.32 11.15 -3.80
C ILE A 168 8.69 11.84 -5.01
N GLY A 169 8.95 11.33 -6.20
CA GLY A 169 8.51 11.93 -7.48
C GLY A 169 7.47 11.09 -8.22
N LEU A 170 6.90 10.05 -7.60
CA LEU A 170 5.84 9.27 -8.21
C LEU A 170 4.59 10.15 -8.40
N ASP A 171 4.19 10.35 -9.65
CA ASP A 171 2.91 10.99 -9.98
C ASP A 171 1.82 9.92 -10.06
N PHE A 172 0.88 9.95 -9.12
CA PHE A 172 -0.24 9.02 -9.12
C PHE A 172 -1.10 9.14 -10.37
N TYR A 173 -1.27 10.34 -10.91
CA TYR A 173 -2.16 10.55 -12.05
C TYR A 173 -1.58 10.00 -13.35
N GLU A 174 -0.28 9.96 -13.50
CA GLU A 174 0.34 9.28 -14.65
C GLU A 174 0.05 7.77 -14.59
N VAL A 175 0.15 7.16 -13.41
CA VAL A 175 -0.21 5.74 -13.24
C VAL A 175 -1.72 5.54 -13.36
N HIS A 176 -2.54 6.43 -12.81
CA HIS A 176 -4.01 6.38 -12.89
C HIS A 176 -4.52 6.37 -14.33
N LYS A 177 -3.99 7.24 -15.20
CA LYS A 177 -4.39 7.35 -16.61
C LYS A 177 -4.33 6.02 -17.36
N ILE A 178 -3.37 5.15 -17.02
CA ILE A 178 -3.22 3.84 -17.66
C ILE A 178 -4.43 2.94 -17.38
N PHE A 179 -5.05 3.10 -16.21
CA PHE A 179 -6.10 2.20 -15.71
C PHE A 179 -7.44 2.90 -15.44
N GLU A 180 -7.63 4.16 -15.85
CA GLU A 180 -8.84 4.95 -15.56
C GLU A 180 -10.15 4.31 -16.06
N ASN A 181 -10.05 3.46 -17.09
CA ASN A 181 -11.18 2.72 -17.63
C ASN A 181 -11.54 1.47 -16.78
N GLN A 182 -10.63 0.98 -15.94
CA GLN A 182 -10.82 -0.25 -15.15
C GLN A 182 -11.42 0.00 -13.77
N TYR A 183 -11.24 1.20 -13.22
CA TYR A 183 -11.81 1.58 -11.93
C TYR A 183 -12.32 3.02 -11.91
N LYS A 184 -13.15 3.32 -10.92
CA LYS A 184 -13.61 4.67 -10.63
C LYS A 184 -12.82 5.21 -9.43
N LEU A 185 -12.15 6.34 -9.60
CA LEU A 185 -11.53 7.06 -8.50
C LEU A 185 -12.62 7.71 -7.65
N ILE A 186 -12.74 7.30 -6.38
CA ILE A 186 -13.77 7.79 -5.45
C ILE A 186 -13.24 8.90 -4.58
N GLN A 187 -11.99 8.77 -4.11
CA GLN A 187 -11.39 9.73 -3.19
C GLN A 187 -9.91 9.91 -3.49
N ASP A 188 -9.45 11.15 -3.33
CA ASP A 188 -8.05 11.53 -3.32
C ASP A 188 -7.88 12.66 -2.32
N LYS A 189 -7.48 12.33 -1.10
CA LYS A 189 -7.41 13.22 0.06
C LYS A 189 -5.98 13.36 0.57
N ASN A 190 -5.57 14.60 0.81
CA ASN A 190 -4.33 14.88 1.53
C ASN A 190 -4.45 14.43 2.99
N VAL A 191 -3.44 13.72 3.50
CA VAL A 191 -3.43 13.18 4.88
C VAL A 191 -2.37 13.86 5.72
N MET A 192 -1.13 13.95 5.23
CA MET A 192 -0.04 14.56 5.99
C MET A 192 1.04 15.19 5.08
N MET A 193 1.96 15.94 5.68
CA MET A 193 3.10 16.59 5.01
C MET A 193 2.68 17.43 3.81
N ASN A 194 1.70 18.34 4.03
CA ASN A 194 1.20 19.28 3.00
C ASN A 194 0.75 18.59 1.69
N GLY A 195 0.15 17.39 1.80
CA GLY A 195 -0.38 16.65 0.66
C GLY A 195 0.64 15.76 -0.05
N MET A 196 1.84 15.59 0.51
CA MET A 196 2.78 14.58 0.02
C MET A 196 2.21 13.18 0.24
N TYR A 197 1.65 12.90 1.41
CA TYR A 197 0.97 11.64 1.70
C TYR A 197 -0.52 11.78 1.48
N ARG A 198 -1.06 10.88 0.68
CA ARG A 198 -2.47 10.95 0.24
C ARG A 198 -3.17 9.62 0.50
N LYS A 199 -4.46 9.71 0.83
CA LYS A 199 -5.41 8.59 0.82
C LYS A 199 -6.12 8.58 -0.52
N ILE A 200 -6.00 7.50 -1.25
CA ILE A 200 -6.65 7.29 -2.52
C ILE A 200 -7.57 6.08 -2.39
N ILE A 201 -8.82 6.23 -2.80
CA ILE A 201 -9.80 5.14 -2.85
C ILE A 201 -10.30 5.01 -4.29
N GLY A 202 -10.25 3.80 -4.81
CA GLY A 202 -10.85 3.45 -6.09
C GLY A 202 -11.72 2.20 -5.98
N VAL A 203 -12.70 2.13 -6.85
CA VAL A 203 -13.64 0.98 -6.95
C VAL A 203 -13.52 0.36 -8.33
N LYS A 204 -13.22 -0.94 -8.40
CA LYS A 204 -13.12 -1.68 -9.68
C LYS A 204 -14.46 -1.65 -10.40
N LYS A 205 -14.43 -1.25 -11.66
CA LYS A 205 -15.62 -1.29 -12.52
C LYS A 205 -16.03 -2.72 -12.81
N GLY A 206 -17.32 -3.01 -12.83
CA GLY A 206 -17.81 -4.23 -13.47
C GLY A 206 -17.45 -4.19 -14.95
N LYS A 207 -17.13 -5.35 -15.55
CA LYS A 207 -17.11 -5.41 -17.03
C LYS A 207 -18.52 -4.99 -17.48
N GLY A 208 -18.63 -3.85 -18.15
CA GLY A 208 -19.88 -3.45 -18.78
C GLY A 208 -20.33 -4.57 -19.72
N ASN A 209 -21.61 -4.91 -19.67
CA ASN A 209 -22.25 -5.65 -20.73
C ASN A 209 -22.22 -4.80 -22.01
#